data_698e032deb0c469598d3c42765c41e9e
#
_entry.id   698e032deb0c469598d3c42765c41e9e
#
_cell.length_a   1.000
_cell.length_b   1.000
_cell.length_c   1.000
_cell.angle_alpha   90.00
_cell.angle_beta   90.00
_cell.angle_gamma   90.00
#
_symmetry.space_group_name_H-M   'P 1'
#
loop_
_entity.id
_entity.type
_entity.pdbx_description
1 polymer ?
#
loop_
_entity_poly.entity_id
_entity_poly.type
_entity_poly.pdbx_seq_one_letter_code
_entity_poly.pdbx_strand_id
1 'polypeptide(L)'
;MKRIFFLLSIFILIPVCLYLALDRENIDINEFRLDSGYEEVRLSDGITSYKDIGDKNNKVIVLVHGATFGSLAYEEYVNVFIKNNYRVITYDQYGRGYSDRIHNDISIELMERQLKELIEHCKVEDVILYGVSFGAAVVAKYSANNPENISFIGYQVPLINSANIPMLSIVKIPLYGDLLIRGFLVPGVLSRIEVYKDLMSKKLLDHY
;
A
#
# COMPACT_ATOMS: atom_id res chain seq x y z
N MET A 1 22.07 -37.74 -18.52
CA MET A 1 22.59 -36.53 -17.86
C MET A 1 22.46 -35.26 -18.73
N LYS A 2 23.01 -35.16 -19.95
CA LYS A 2 22.98 -33.94 -20.80
C LYS A 2 21.55 -33.38 -21.05
N ARG A 3 20.55 -34.26 -21.29
CA ARG A 3 19.15 -33.84 -21.51
C ARG A 3 18.50 -33.23 -20.24
N ILE A 4 18.84 -33.74 -19.06
CA ILE A 4 18.32 -33.25 -17.78
C ILE A 4 18.94 -31.87 -17.49
N PHE A 5 20.22 -31.69 -17.71
CA PHE A 5 20.89 -30.39 -17.59
C PHE A 5 20.30 -29.33 -18.56
N PHE A 6 20.02 -29.77 -19.80
CA PHE A 6 19.41 -28.91 -20.79
C PHE A 6 17.96 -28.46 -20.37
N LEU A 7 17.16 -29.39 -19.88
CA LEU A 7 15.81 -29.07 -19.38
C LEU A 7 15.85 -28.16 -18.14
N LEU A 8 16.76 -28.41 -17.19
CA LEU A 8 16.98 -27.57 -16.03
C LEU A 8 17.42 -26.14 -16.41
N SER A 9 18.33 -26.05 -17.40
CA SER A 9 18.77 -24.73 -17.88
C SER A 9 17.61 -23.92 -18.53
N ILE A 10 16.73 -24.59 -19.28
CA ILE A 10 15.51 -23.93 -19.81
C ILE A 10 14.62 -23.48 -18.69
N PHE A 11 14.42 -24.31 -17.67
CA PHE A 11 13.55 -23.99 -16.52
C PHE A 11 14.09 -22.81 -15.69
N ILE A 12 15.36 -22.49 -15.74
CA ILE A 12 15.96 -21.35 -15.04
C ILE A 12 16.13 -20.16 -15.99
N LEU A 13 16.69 -20.37 -17.18
CA LEU A 13 17.01 -19.28 -18.10
C LEU A 13 15.77 -18.55 -18.63
N ILE A 14 14.71 -19.29 -18.99
CA ILE A 14 13.49 -18.66 -19.49
C ILE A 14 12.84 -17.77 -18.42
N PRO A 15 12.61 -18.23 -17.19
CA PRO A 15 12.11 -17.35 -16.12
C PRO A 15 13.00 -16.16 -15.83
N VAL A 16 14.33 -16.31 -15.82
CA VAL A 16 15.26 -15.18 -15.63
C VAL A 16 15.14 -14.16 -16.76
N CYS A 17 15.12 -14.61 -18.03
CA CYS A 17 14.94 -13.71 -19.17
C CYS A 17 13.58 -12.97 -19.13
N LEU A 18 12.52 -13.71 -18.77
CA LEU A 18 11.18 -13.10 -18.60
C LEU A 18 11.16 -12.09 -17.45
N TYR A 19 11.79 -12.42 -16.32
CA TYR A 19 11.91 -11.52 -15.18
C TYR A 19 12.59 -10.20 -15.61
N LEU A 20 13.74 -10.27 -16.27
CA LEU A 20 14.48 -9.11 -16.76
C LEU A 20 13.67 -8.31 -17.80
N ALA A 21 12.90 -8.99 -18.66
CA ALA A 21 12.07 -8.34 -19.67
C ALA A 21 10.83 -7.65 -19.08
N LEU A 22 10.32 -8.15 -17.94
CA LEU A 22 9.18 -7.61 -17.22
C LEU A 22 9.59 -6.60 -16.14
N ASP A 23 10.89 -6.48 -15.88
CA ASP A 23 11.39 -5.49 -14.93
C ASP A 23 11.28 -4.09 -15.53
N ARG A 24 10.39 -3.30 -14.96
CA ARG A 24 10.11 -1.91 -15.38
C ARG A 24 10.40 -0.90 -14.27
N GLU A 25 11.05 -1.34 -13.20
CA GLU A 25 11.49 -0.43 -12.13
C GLU A 25 12.70 0.37 -12.60
N ASN A 26 12.45 1.54 -13.21
CA ASN A 26 13.48 2.39 -13.82
C ASN A 26 13.73 3.67 -13.03
N ILE A 27 12.98 3.91 -11.95
CA ILE A 27 13.04 5.15 -11.17
C ILE A 27 13.42 4.82 -9.73
N ASP A 28 14.43 5.51 -9.20
CA ASP A 28 14.77 5.45 -7.78
C ASP A 28 13.64 6.03 -6.94
N ILE A 29 13.33 5.41 -5.81
CA ILE A 29 12.22 5.85 -4.93
C ILE A 29 12.41 7.28 -4.45
N ASN A 30 13.64 7.74 -4.24
CA ASN A 30 13.93 9.09 -3.81
C ASN A 30 13.66 10.10 -4.94
N GLU A 31 14.00 9.74 -6.18
CA GLU A 31 13.65 10.54 -7.35
C GLU A 31 12.13 10.60 -7.54
N PHE A 32 11.45 9.46 -7.37
CA PHE A 32 9.99 9.36 -7.47
C PHE A 32 9.25 10.23 -6.44
N ARG A 33 9.85 10.49 -5.28
CA ARG A 33 9.29 11.35 -4.22
C ARG A 33 9.39 12.84 -4.50
N LEU A 34 10.39 13.31 -5.24
CA LEU A 34 10.78 14.73 -5.32
C LEU A 34 9.62 15.69 -5.59
N ASP A 35 8.69 15.31 -6.47
CA ASP A 35 7.55 16.15 -6.85
C ASP A 35 6.21 15.56 -6.42
N SER A 36 6.21 14.66 -5.45
CA SER A 36 4.99 13.95 -5.00
C SER A 36 3.98 14.88 -4.31
N GLY A 37 4.45 15.94 -3.66
CA GLY A 37 3.65 16.79 -2.78
C GLY A 37 3.25 16.10 -1.47
N TYR A 38 3.95 15.01 -1.10
CA TYR A 38 3.84 14.34 0.19
C TYR A 38 4.91 14.87 1.16
N GLU A 39 4.57 14.87 2.45
CA GLU A 39 5.54 15.00 3.52
C GLU A 39 6.18 13.64 3.78
N GLU A 40 7.39 13.64 4.32
CA GLU A 40 8.13 12.45 4.64
C GLU A 40 8.48 12.41 6.12
N VAL A 41 8.35 11.26 6.73
CA VAL A 41 8.84 11.00 8.09
C VAL A 41 9.63 9.70 8.13
N ARG A 42 10.78 9.73 8.77
CA ARG A 42 11.56 8.52 9.05
C ARG A 42 11.03 7.89 10.32
N LEU A 43 10.38 6.75 10.15
CA LEU A 43 9.92 5.87 11.22
C LEU A 43 10.93 4.74 11.45
N SER A 44 10.66 3.85 12.40
CA SER A 44 11.61 2.80 12.80
C SER A 44 12.02 1.85 11.68
N ASP A 45 11.10 1.52 10.76
CA ASP A 45 11.34 0.56 9.68
C ASP A 45 11.69 1.22 8.33
N GLY A 46 11.44 2.52 8.16
CA GLY A 46 11.71 3.21 6.89
C GLY A 46 11.09 4.60 6.80
N ILE A 47 11.18 5.21 5.63
CA ILE A 47 10.51 6.48 5.33
C ILE A 47 9.06 6.20 4.98
N THR A 48 8.16 6.92 5.64
CA THR A 48 6.73 6.94 5.36
C THR A 48 6.37 8.27 4.71
N SER A 49 5.75 8.21 3.54
CA SER A 49 5.20 9.38 2.86
C SER A 49 3.73 9.55 3.24
N TYR A 50 3.36 10.77 3.63
CA TYR A 50 2.02 11.06 4.14
C TYR A 50 1.58 12.46 3.75
N LYS A 51 0.28 12.73 3.92
CA LYS A 51 -0.30 14.08 3.88
C LYS A 51 -1.09 14.32 5.15
N ASP A 52 -0.98 15.52 5.69
CA ASP A 52 -1.69 15.98 6.87
C ASP A 52 -2.36 17.32 6.55
N ILE A 53 -3.63 17.25 6.14
CA ILE A 53 -4.37 18.34 5.53
C ILE A 53 -5.51 18.79 6.44
N GLY A 54 -5.74 20.09 6.53
CA GLY A 54 -6.80 20.73 7.32
C GLY A 54 -6.29 21.41 8.58
N ASP A 55 -7.22 22.03 9.31
CA ASP A 55 -6.88 22.72 10.55
C ASP A 55 -6.49 21.71 11.63
N LYS A 56 -5.37 21.98 12.30
CA LYS A 56 -4.81 21.10 13.35
C LYS A 56 -5.73 20.98 14.58
N ASN A 57 -6.68 21.89 14.76
CA ASN A 57 -7.66 21.86 15.86
C ASN A 57 -8.91 21.03 15.52
N ASN A 58 -9.09 20.64 14.28
CA ASN A 58 -10.24 19.85 13.86
C ASN A 58 -10.12 18.39 14.28
N LYS A 59 -11.27 17.68 14.35
CA LYS A 59 -11.28 16.23 14.52
C LYS A 59 -10.48 15.55 13.41
N VAL A 60 -9.66 14.59 13.79
CA VAL A 60 -8.73 13.92 12.87
C VAL A 60 -9.30 12.62 12.33
N ILE A 61 -9.18 12.45 11.02
CA ILE A 61 -9.44 11.18 10.35
C ILE A 61 -8.13 10.68 9.73
N VAL A 62 -7.74 9.45 10.03
CA VAL A 62 -6.64 8.74 9.37
C VAL A 62 -7.23 7.73 8.40
N LEU A 63 -6.87 7.84 7.13
CA LEU A 63 -7.32 6.96 6.06
C LEU A 63 -6.25 5.92 5.74
N VAL A 64 -6.57 4.63 5.94
CA VAL A 64 -5.65 3.50 5.79
C VAL A 64 -6.04 2.68 4.57
N HIS A 65 -5.24 2.78 3.51
CA HIS A 65 -5.55 2.20 2.21
C HIS A 65 -5.40 0.67 2.15
N GLY A 66 -6.01 0.06 1.14
CA GLY A 66 -5.91 -1.37 0.85
C GLY A 66 -4.56 -1.78 0.24
N ALA A 67 -4.44 -3.06 -0.11
CA ALA A 67 -3.19 -3.62 -0.60
C ALA A 67 -2.80 -3.15 -2.02
N THR A 68 -3.75 -2.74 -2.84
CA THR A 68 -3.53 -2.53 -4.28
C THR A 68 -3.12 -1.09 -4.62
N PHE A 69 -3.87 -0.12 -4.08
CA PHE A 69 -3.64 1.30 -4.34
C PHE A 69 -3.08 1.97 -3.10
N GLY A 70 -2.20 2.98 -3.31
CA GLY A 70 -1.72 3.85 -2.25
C GLY A 70 -2.76 4.89 -1.82
N SER A 71 -2.32 5.85 -1.03
CA SER A 71 -3.17 6.89 -0.45
C SER A 71 -3.80 7.84 -1.47
N LEU A 72 -3.28 7.93 -2.70
CA LEU A 72 -3.89 8.67 -3.81
C LEU A 72 -5.34 8.25 -4.10
N ALA A 73 -5.70 6.99 -3.82
CA ALA A 73 -7.08 6.52 -3.98
C ALA A 73 -8.08 7.23 -3.07
N TYR A 74 -7.61 7.98 -2.08
CA TYR A 74 -8.45 8.72 -1.15
C TYR A 74 -8.64 10.20 -1.48
N GLU A 75 -8.15 10.69 -2.62
CA GLU A 75 -8.19 12.13 -2.93
C GLU A 75 -9.62 12.72 -2.83
N GLU A 76 -10.62 11.99 -3.33
CA GLU A 76 -12.03 12.42 -3.22
C GLU A 76 -12.55 12.36 -1.77
N TYR A 77 -12.15 11.36 -0.99
CA TYR A 77 -12.50 11.27 0.44
C TYR A 77 -11.89 12.45 1.21
N VAL A 78 -10.62 12.76 0.95
CA VAL A 78 -9.93 13.90 1.56
C VAL A 78 -10.72 15.19 1.30
N ASN A 79 -11.10 15.45 0.04
CA ASN A 79 -11.86 16.62 -0.35
C ASN A 79 -13.20 16.72 0.40
N VAL A 80 -13.90 15.60 0.57
CA VAL A 80 -15.17 15.54 1.30
C VAL A 80 -14.95 15.85 2.79
N PHE A 81 -13.98 15.24 3.42
CA PHE A 81 -13.72 15.42 4.85
C PHE A 81 -13.22 16.84 5.17
N ILE A 82 -12.34 17.40 4.35
CA ILE A 82 -11.88 18.80 4.51
C ILE A 82 -13.04 19.79 4.43
N LYS A 83 -13.96 19.62 3.46
CA LYS A 83 -15.16 20.44 3.33
C LYS A 83 -16.09 20.35 4.56
N ASN A 84 -16.00 19.27 5.32
CA ASN A 84 -16.75 19.05 6.55
C ASN A 84 -15.95 19.35 7.83
N ASN A 85 -14.90 20.15 7.73
CA ASN A 85 -14.06 20.60 8.84
C ASN A 85 -13.37 19.47 9.61
N TYR A 86 -12.87 18.44 8.91
CA TYR A 86 -11.97 17.45 9.48
C TYR A 86 -10.51 17.75 9.11
N ARG A 87 -9.59 17.41 9.98
CA ARG A 87 -8.18 17.22 9.64
C ARG A 87 -8.02 15.81 9.11
N VAL A 88 -7.37 15.64 7.96
CA VAL A 88 -7.26 14.34 7.29
C VAL A 88 -5.80 13.97 7.15
N ILE A 89 -5.44 12.81 7.66
CA ILE A 89 -4.13 12.20 7.47
C ILE A 89 -4.28 11.01 6.53
N THR A 90 -3.53 11.02 5.44
CA THR A 90 -3.37 9.89 4.53
C THR A 90 -1.90 9.53 4.44
N TYR A 91 -1.56 8.26 4.27
CA TYR A 91 -0.18 7.82 4.12
C TYR A 91 -0.09 6.60 3.23
N ASP A 92 1.07 6.39 2.64
CA ASP A 92 1.35 5.18 1.90
C ASP A 92 1.96 4.13 2.84
N GLN A 93 1.36 2.94 2.86
CA GLN A 93 1.92 1.81 3.59
C GLN A 93 3.23 1.37 2.92
N TYR A 94 4.17 0.81 3.69
CA TYR A 94 5.43 0.31 3.14
C TYR A 94 5.23 -0.60 1.94
N GLY A 95 6.06 -0.44 0.92
CA GLY A 95 5.94 -1.13 -0.36
C GLY A 95 4.87 -0.58 -1.29
N ARG A 96 4.24 0.57 -0.97
CA ARG A 96 3.20 1.23 -1.78
C ARG A 96 3.53 2.71 -1.96
N GLY A 97 2.97 3.29 -3.03
CA GLY A 97 3.06 4.71 -3.31
C GLY A 97 4.48 5.26 -3.16
N TYR A 98 4.62 6.29 -2.37
CA TYR A 98 5.88 7.01 -2.13
C TYR A 98 6.63 6.55 -0.86
N SER A 99 6.09 5.63 -0.05
CA SER A 99 6.79 5.06 1.11
C SER A 99 7.86 4.05 0.71
N ASP A 100 8.81 3.79 1.62
CA ASP A 100 9.94 2.88 1.37
C ASP A 100 9.52 1.47 0.96
N ARG A 101 10.31 0.87 0.05
CA ARG A 101 10.31 -0.56 -0.28
C ARG A 101 11.22 -1.27 0.69
N ILE A 102 10.69 -1.61 1.86
CA ILE A 102 11.47 -2.27 2.91
C ILE A 102 11.72 -3.74 2.56
N HIS A 103 12.85 -4.27 3.02
CA HIS A 103 13.24 -5.67 2.79
C HIS A 103 12.59 -6.67 3.76
N ASN A 104 11.86 -6.18 4.75
CA ASN A 104 11.17 -7.02 5.73
C ASN A 104 9.90 -7.62 5.14
N ASP A 105 9.51 -8.79 5.65
CA ASP A 105 8.20 -9.37 5.32
C ASP A 105 7.07 -8.41 5.68
N ILE A 106 6.21 -8.14 4.73
CA ILE A 106 5.01 -7.31 4.93
C ILE A 106 4.04 -8.10 5.83
N SER A 107 3.94 -7.69 7.09
CA SER A 107 3.02 -8.25 8.06
C SER A 107 2.04 -7.19 8.59
N ILE A 108 0.96 -7.64 9.21
CA ILE A 108 0.00 -6.72 9.85
C ILE A 108 0.66 -5.98 11.01
N GLU A 109 1.55 -6.63 11.74
CA GLU A 109 2.31 -6.05 12.86
C GLU A 109 3.23 -4.91 12.39
N LEU A 110 3.87 -5.09 11.24
CA LEU A 110 4.70 -4.06 10.63
C LEU A 110 3.88 -2.83 10.23
N MET A 111 2.73 -3.05 9.57
CA MET A 111 1.85 -1.97 9.12
C MET A 111 1.14 -1.29 10.30
N GLU A 112 0.81 -2.04 11.34
CA GLU A 112 0.27 -1.48 12.60
C GLU A 112 1.29 -0.58 13.28
N ARG A 113 2.56 -0.99 13.35
CA ARG A 113 3.65 -0.17 13.90
C ARG A 113 3.86 1.10 13.07
N GLN A 114 3.85 1.01 11.74
CA GLN A 114 3.90 2.18 10.86
C GLN A 114 2.77 3.17 11.16
N LEU A 115 1.54 2.69 11.28
CA LEU A 115 0.37 3.52 11.60
C LEU A 115 0.51 4.17 12.98
N LYS A 116 0.95 3.41 13.97
CA LYS A 116 1.15 3.89 15.35
C LYS A 116 2.17 5.02 15.39
N GLU A 117 3.35 4.80 14.85
CA GLU A 117 4.44 5.77 14.82
C GLU A 117 4.06 7.04 14.03
N LEU A 118 3.27 6.89 12.96
CA LEU A 118 2.75 8.04 12.21
C LEU A 118 1.76 8.87 13.04
N ILE A 119 0.83 8.23 13.75
CA ILE A 119 -0.13 8.90 14.64
C ILE A 119 0.61 9.64 15.75
N GLU A 120 1.63 9.02 16.35
CA GLU A 120 2.49 9.64 17.37
C GLU A 120 3.27 10.84 16.78
N HIS A 121 3.84 10.70 15.57
CA HIS A 121 4.54 11.78 14.87
C HIS A 121 3.62 12.98 14.61
N CYS A 122 2.41 12.73 14.14
CA CYS A 122 1.41 13.76 13.87
C CYS A 122 0.77 14.34 15.15
N LYS A 123 1.13 13.82 16.32
CA LYS A 123 0.61 14.22 17.64
C LYS A 123 -0.92 14.22 17.68
N VAL A 124 -1.50 13.10 17.26
CA VAL A 124 -2.94 12.92 17.20
C VAL A 124 -3.42 12.15 18.42
N GLU A 125 -4.40 12.74 19.10
CA GLU A 125 -5.19 12.12 20.14
C GLU A 125 -6.64 12.05 19.67
N ASP A 126 -7.43 11.07 20.12
CA ASP A 126 -8.85 10.90 19.79
C ASP A 126 -9.11 10.77 18.27
N VAL A 127 -8.47 9.81 17.63
CA VAL A 127 -8.45 9.61 16.19
C VAL A 127 -9.70 8.87 15.67
N ILE A 128 -10.21 9.29 14.53
CA ILE A 128 -11.11 8.51 13.69
C ILE A 128 -10.25 7.70 12.71
N LEU A 129 -10.39 6.38 12.72
CA LEU A 129 -9.68 5.48 11.80
C LEU A 129 -10.63 4.97 10.73
N TYR A 130 -10.23 5.05 9.47
CA TYR A 130 -10.98 4.49 8.37
C TYR A 130 -10.09 3.59 7.52
N GLY A 131 -10.40 2.31 7.51
CA GLY A 131 -9.61 1.29 6.81
C GLY A 131 -10.36 0.59 5.69
N VAL A 132 -9.70 0.40 4.54
CA VAL A 132 -10.25 -0.30 3.38
C VAL A 132 -9.50 -1.60 3.15
N SER A 133 -10.21 -2.73 2.96
CA SER A 133 -9.63 -4.03 2.63
C SER A 133 -8.50 -4.44 3.60
N PHE A 134 -7.26 -4.55 3.14
CA PHE A 134 -6.09 -4.82 3.99
C PHE A 134 -5.87 -3.72 5.05
N GLY A 135 -6.09 -2.46 4.70
CA GLY A 135 -6.03 -1.34 5.65
C GLY A 135 -7.02 -1.47 6.80
N ALA A 136 -8.19 -2.12 6.57
CA ALA A 136 -9.13 -2.42 7.65
C ALA A 136 -8.57 -3.43 8.65
N ALA A 137 -7.76 -4.40 8.20
CA ALA A 137 -7.08 -5.34 9.11
C ALA A 137 -6.00 -4.62 9.95
N VAL A 138 -5.27 -3.68 9.34
CA VAL A 138 -4.28 -2.84 10.05
C VAL A 138 -4.97 -1.98 11.11
N VAL A 139 -6.08 -1.31 10.74
CA VAL A 139 -6.91 -0.52 11.68
C VAL A 139 -7.43 -1.40 12.82
N ALA A 140 -7.94 -2.60 12.54
CA ALA A 140 -8.44 -3.51 13.55
C ALA A 140 -7.33 -3.93 14.55
N LYS A 141 -6.12 -4.21 14.05
CA LYS A 141 -4.97 -4.55 14.88
C LYS A 141 -4.55 -3.37 15.76
N TYR A 142 -4.43 -2.18 15.17
CA TYR A 142 -4.10 -0.97 15.91
C TYR A 142 -5.13 -0.66 17.01
N SER A 143 -6.43 -0.76 16.67
CA SER A 143 -7.52 -0.46 17.60
C SER A 143 -7.57 -1.43 18.79
N ALA A 144 -7.23 -2.68 18.57
CA ALA A 144 -7.15 -3.67 19.63
C ALA A 144 -6.01 -3.38 20.61
N ASN A 145 -4.93 -2.76 20.14
CA ASN A 145 -3.75 -2.47 20.95
C ASN A 145 -3.79 -1.06 21.60
N ASN A 146 -4.58 -0.13 21.05
CA ASN A 146 -4.62 1.28 21.47
C ASN A 146 -6.07 1.80 21.56
N PRO A 147 -6.97 1.15 22.31
CA PRO A 147 -8.40 1.48 22.32
C PRO A 147 -8.71 2.88 22.86
N GLU A 148 -7.85 3.42 23.74
CA GLU A 148 -8.04 4.70 24.41
C GLU A 148 -7.87 5.91 23.48
N ASN A 149 -7.19 5.73 22.37
CA ASN A 149 -6.87 6.82 21.42
C ASN A 149 -7.86 6.92 20.26
N ILE A 150 -9.00 6.22 20.31
CA ILE A 150 -9.89 6.07 19.17
C ILE A 150 -11.29 6.53 19.50
N SER A 151 -11.81 7.52 18.76
CA SER A 151 -13.18 7.97 18.87
C SER A 151 -14.16 7.23 17.96
N PHE A 152 -13.70 6.78 16.80
CA PHE A 152 -14.55 6.05 15.85
C PHE A 152 -13.70 5.18 14.90
N ILE A 153 -14.29 4.07 14.46
CA ILE A 153 -13.67 3.16 13.48
C ILE A 153 -14.66 2.92 12.33
N GLY A 154 -14.20 3.18 11.11
CA GLY A 154 -14.91 2.82 9.88
C GLY A 154 -14.17 1.72 9.12
N TYR A 155 -14.90 0.72 8.67
CA TYR A 155 -14.37 -0.33 7.82
C TYR A 155 -15.11 -0.38 6.47
N GLN A 156 -14.35 -0.45 5.39
CA GLN A 156 -14.90 -0.70 4.06
C GLN A 156 -14.29 -2.00 3.49
N VAL A 157 -15.16 -2.95 3.15
CA VAL A 157 -14.76 -4.26 2.58
C VAL A 157 -13.59 -4.89 3.37
N PRO A 158 -13.72 -5.07 4.69
CA PRO A 158 -12.61 -5.50 5.52
C PRO A 158 -12.10 -6.88 5.11
N LEU A 159 -10.78 -7.03 5.03
CA LEU A 159 -10.13 -8.32 4.87
C LEU A 159 -10.04 -9.00 6.26
N ILE A 160 -11.04 -9.80 6.59
CA ILE A 160 -11.15 -10.45 7.92
C ILE A 160 -10.37 -11.78 7.97
N ASN A 161 -10.28 -12.47 6.83
CA ASN A 161 -9.57 -13.73 6.74
C ASN A 161 -8.88 -13.84 5.37
N SER A 162 -7.56 -14.04 5.38
CA SER A 162 -6.86 -14.44 4.18
C SER A 162 -7.23 -15.90 3.91
N ALA A 163 -8.23 -16.13 3.09
CA ALA A 163 -8.49 -17.47 2.58
C ALA A 163 -7.18 -18.08 2.09
N ASN A 164 -6.89 -19.30 2.49
CA ASN A 164 -5.79 -20.06 1.91
C ASN A 164 -6.09 -20.25 0.41
N ILE A 165 -5.62 -19.32 -0.40
CA ILE A 165 -5.67 -19.43 -1.85
C ILE A 165 -4.43 -20.22 -2.23
N PRO A 166 -4.53 -21.50 -2.62
CA PRO A 166 -3.36 -22.34 -2.90
C PRO A 166 -2.43 -21.72 -3.95
N MET A 167 -2.98 -20.95 -4.89
CA MET A 167 -2.23 -20.24 -5.92
C MET A 167 -1.31 -19.15 -5.34
N LEU A 168 -1.64 -18.57 -4.18
CA LEU A 168 -0.77 -17.60 -3.51
C LEU A 168 0.51 -18.24 -2.91
N SER A 169 0.53 -19.55 -2.76
CA SER A 169 1.78 -20.24 -2.34
C SER A 169 2.88 -20.12 -3.38
N ILE A 170 2.54 -19.97 -4.66
CA ILE A 170 3.51 -19.78 -5.76
C ILE A 170 4.18 -18.41 -5.64
N VAL A 171 3.49 -17.41 -5.12
CA VAL A 171 4.03 -16.05 -4.92
C VAL A 171 5.22 -16.05 -3.96
N LYS A 172 5.31 -17.04 -3.07
CA LYS A 172 6.43 -17.20 -2.12
C LYS A 172 7.68 -17.84 -2.76
N ILE A 173 7.59 -18.35 -3.98
CA ILE A 173 8.73 -18.96 -4.67
C ILE A 173 9.48 -17.83 -5.38
N PRO A 174 10.75 -17.56 -4.98
CA PRO A 174 11.57 -16.54 -5.64
C PRO A 174 11.57 -16.70 -7.16
N LEU A 175 11.61 -15.63 -7.90
CA LEU A 175 11.54 -15.53 -9.35
C LEU A 175 10.14 -15.88 -9.92
N TYR A 176 9.53 -16.99 -9.53
CA TYR A 176 8.22 -17.42 -10.05
C TYR A 176 7.08 -16.57 -9.48
N GLY A 177 7.18 -16.19 -8.20
CA GLY A 177 6.25 -15.27 -7.57
C GLY A 177 6.28 -13.90 -8.27
N ASP A 178 7.47 -13.38 -8.50
CA ASP A 178 7.65 -12.10 -9.20
C ASP A 178 7.08 -12.15 -10.62
N LEU A 179 7.33 -13.23 -11.37
CA LEU A 179 6.77 -13.41 -12.71
C LEU A 179 5.24 -13.49 -12.70
N LEU A 180 4.66 -14.17 -11.71
CA LEU A 180 3.20 -14.22 -11.55
C LEU A 180 2.62 -12.83 -11.25
N ILE A 181 3.26 -12.10 -10.36
CA ILE A 181 2.83 -10.74 -10.01
C ILE A 181 2.96 -9.81 -11.22
N ARG A 182 4.16 -9.70 -11.80
CA ARG A 182 4.46 -8.76 -12.89
C ARG A 182 3.77 -9.14 -14.21
N GLY A 183 3.65 -10.45 -14.52
CA GLY A 183 3.10 -10.94 -15.77
C GLY A 183 1.59 -11.10 -15.81
N PHE A 184 0.94 -11.29 -14.66
CA PHE A 184 -0.49 -11.59 -14.60
C PHE A 184 -1.27 -10.71 -13.61
N LEU A 185 -0.80 -10.59 -12.36
CA LEU A 185 -1.58 -9.89 -11.35
C LEU A 185 -1.60 -8.38 -11.59
N VAL A 186 -0.44 -7.79 -11.87
CA VAL A 186 -0.36 -6.34 -12.15
C VAL A 186 -1.10 -5.97 -13.44
N PRO A 187 -0.89 -6.63 -14.59
CA PRO A 187 -1.67 -6.37 -15.79
C PRO A 187 -3.17 -6.59 -15.60
N GLY A 188 -3.57 -7.62 -14.83
CA GLY A 188 -4.96 -7.88 -14.51
C GLY A 188 -5.61 -6.79 -13.64
N VAL A 189 -4.86 -6.17 -12.75
CA VAL A 189 -5.32 -5.00 -11.98
C VAL A 189 -5.39 -3.77 -12.89
N LEU A 190 -4.34 -3.49 -13.68
CA LEU A 190 -4.31 -2.35 -14.59
C LEU A 190 -5.43 -2.40 -15.63
N SER A 191 -5.76 -3.58 -16.16
CA SER A 191 -6.90 -3.73 -17.09
C SER A 191 -8.24 -3.39 -16.45
N ARG A 192 -8.41 -3.64 -15.15
CA ARG A 192 -9.63 -3.24 -14.42
C ARG A 192 -9.64 -1.74 -14.17
N ILE A 193 -8.50 -1.12 -13.90
CA ILE A 193 -8.37 0.34 -13.78
C ILE A 193 -8.82 0.99 -15.08
N GLU A 194 -8.38 0.47 -16.23
CA GLU A 194 -8.77 0.97 -17.55
C GLU A 194 -10.29 0.97 -17.76
N VAL A 195 -11.01 -0.06 -17.28
CA VAL A 195 -12.48 -0.14 -17.33
C VAL A 195 -13.15 0.97 -16.51
N TYR A 196 -12.54 1.37 -15.40
CA TYR A 196 -13.11 2.37 -14.48
C TYR A 196 -12.44 3.75 -14.58
N LYS A 197 -11.59 3.98 -15.59
CA LYS A 197 -10.83 5.22 -15.74
C LYS A 197 -11.66 6.49 -15.72
N ASP A 198 -12.87 6.45 -16.28
CA ASP A 198 -13.78 7.60 -16.30
C ASP A 198 -14.33 7.95 -14.90
N LEU A 199 -14.19 7.04 -13.94
CA LEU A 199 -14.60 7.22 -12.54
C LEU A 199 -13.42 7.53 -11.62
N MET A 200 -12.19 7.52 -12.14
CA MET A 200 -10.98 7.76 -11.37
C MET A 200 -10.42 9.15 -11.65
N SER A 201 -9.79 9.75 -10.65
CA SER A 201 -9.11 11.02 -10.86
C SER A 201 -7.94 10.84 -11.85
N LYS A 202 -7.71 11.87 -12.71
CA LYS A 202 -6.58 11.87 -13.66
C LYS A 202 -5.25 11.60 -12.94
N LYS A 203 -5.05 12.22 -11.77
CA LYS A 203 -3.85 12.06 -10.95
C LYS A 203 -3.61 10.61 -10.53
N LEU A 204 -4.69 9.87 -10.19
CA LEU A 204 -4.59 8.46 -9.85
C LEU A 204 -4.24 7.61 -11.08
N LEU A 205 -4.80 7.92 -12.25
CA LEU A 205 -4.49 7.23 -13.51
C LEU A 205 -3.05 7.45 -13.96
N ASP A 206 -2.55 8.67 -13.81
CA ASP A 206 -1.17 9.02 -14.19
C ASP A 206 -0.12 8.39 -13.25
N HIS A 207 -0.53 7.94 -12.06
CA HIS A 207 0.34 7.32 -11.06
C HIS A 207 0.54 5.81 -11.29
N TYR A 208 -0.41 5.11 -11.93
CA TYR A 208 -0.39 3.66 -12.19
C TYR A 208 -0.30 3.34 -13.68
#